data_c1c35661c8d6e148e1e1ebfaefd7f0ae
#
_entry.id   c1c35661c8d6e148e1e1ebfaefd7f0ae
#
_cell.length_a   1.000
_cell.length_b   1.000
_cell.length_c   1.000
_cell.angle_alpha   90.00
_cell.angle_beta   90.00
_cell.angle_gamma   90.00
#
_symmetry.space_group_name_H-M   'P 1'
#
loop_
_entity.id
_entity.type
_entity.pdbx_description
1 polymer ?
#
loop_
_entity_poly.entity_id
_entity_poly.type
_entity_poly.pdbx_seq_one_letter_code
_entity_poly.pdbx_strand_id
1 'polypeptide(L)'
;MRTFIKAVIILAVLGGLGYFGSIKGLAWLAERNKPRFRIASVEQGDLRITVNAAGQLEPTLSVKIGSFVSGPILELLADHNDEVKADQVLARIDPRIYIASVQRDEAALGAREGDVARVQAELQRARNDEKRSAALKAENEDFISQAELDQFRFARMSLEAQLIISDSSVKQAKATLENSKANLAYTEIRSPVDGTVTERKIEQGQTLASQFQAPELFVIAPRMREEMLIRALIDEADIGLIRDSKDSNQPVFFSVDAYPEKVFTGAKVQQIRLSFTTTQNVVTYPVIVSTPNPDLKLLPGMTANLTFQISLLEDILKVPNAALRYFPEKTLVRDEDQKLLELNLAPEPSEDSATSSETPPVDDKVTATIASSKRVVWIQETLGDRASAADGKTTATSGIPASTLTTDPTKILTGKLRAINIEIGNSDYQFTHVVTGDLKPGDELIVGVKPLGAP
;
A
#
# COMPACT_ATOMS: atom_id res chain seq x y z
N MET A 1 -12.00 -101.63 -8.66
CA MET A 1 -12.19 -100.77 -9.83
C MET A 1 -13.18 -99.60 -9.56
N ARG A 2 -14.34 -99.80 -8.92
CA ARG A 2 -15.30 -98.75 -8.60
C ARG A 2 -14.86 -97.67 -7.61
N THR A 3 -13.95 -97.96 -6.70
CA THR A 3 -13.40 -96.99 -5.71
C THR A 3 -12.36 -96.12 -6.33
N PHE A 4 -11.58 -96.60 -7.29
CA PHE A 4 -10.55 -95.78 -7.98
C PHE A 4 -11.15 -94.71 -8.89
N ILE A 5 -12.24 -95.11 -9.58
CA ILE A 5 -12.97 -94.13 -10.48
C ILE A 5 -13.62 -93.02 -9.64
N LYS A 6 -14.16 -93.29 -8.48
CA LYS A 6 -14.70 -92.30 -7.55
C LYS A 6 -13.63 -91.31 -7.04
N ALA A 7 -12.44 -91.82 -6.74
CA ALA A 7 -11.34 -90.96 -6.29
C ALA A 7 -10.85 -90.05 -7.37
N VAL A 8 -10.76 -90.52 -8.64
CA VAL A 8 -10.37 -89.71 -9.78
C VAL A 8 -11.43 -88.62 -10.11
N ILE A 9 -12.70 -88.96 -9.96
CA ILE A 9 -13.80 -87.97 -10.18
C ILE A 9 -13.80 -86.89 -9.07
N ILE A 10 -13.54 -87.26 -7.83
CA ILE A 10 -13.44 -86.29 -6.72
C ILE A 10 -12.25 -85.38 -6.88
N LEU A 11 -11.12 -85.91 -7.33
CA LEU A 11 -9.89 -85.15 -7.60
C LEU A 11 -10.06 -84.17 -8.77
N ALA A 12 -10.79 -84.61 -9.85
CA ALA A 12 -11.13 -83.78 -10.98
C ALA A 12 -12.10 -82.62 -10.59
N VAL A 13 -13.08 -82.92 -9.74
CA VAL A 13 -14.06 -81.93 -9.23
C VAL A 13 -13.35 -80.93 -8.29
N LEU A 14 -12.48 -81.37 -7.42
CA LEU A 14 -11.66 -80.48 -6.52
C LEU A 14 -10.67 -79.67 -7.35
N GLY A 15 -10.02 -80.19 -8.38
CA GLY A 15 -9.16 -79.47 -9.31
C GLY A 15 -9.91 -78.41 -10.09
N GLY A 16 -11.13 -78.75 -10.59
CA GLY A 16 -12.00 -77.81 -11.28
C GLY A 16 -12.53 -76.69 -10.40
N LEU A 17 -12.93 -76.98 -9.14
CA LEU A 17 -13.33 -75.99 -8.14
C LEU A 17 -12.17 -75.07 -7.75
N GLY A 18 -10.94 -75.63 -7.56
CA GLY A 18 -9.73 -74.88 -7.27
C GLY A 18 -9.33 -73.93 -8.43
N TYR A 19 -9.42 -74.46 -9.69
CA TYR A 19 -9.15 -73.65 -10.88
C TYR A 19 -10.15 -72.50 -11.05
N PHE A 20 -11.45 -72.77 -10.87
CA PHE A 20 -12.50 -71.75 -10.96
C PHE A 20 -12.46 -70.76 -9.82
N GLY A 21 -12.11 -71.21 -8.63
CA GLY A 21 -11.88 -70.34 -7.48
C GLY A 21 -10.69 -69.41 -7.60
N SER A 22 -9.58 -69.91 -8.22
CA SER A 22 -8.38 -69.12 -8.47
C SER A 22 -8.62 -67.99 -9.53
N ILE A 23 -9.38 -68.29 -10.58
CA ILE A 23 -9.76 -67.28 -11.61
C ILE A 23 -10.64 -66.19 -11.02
N LYS A 24 -11.66 -66.54 -10.25
CA LYS A 24 -12.51 -65.56 -9.57
C LYS A 24 -11.75 -64.78 -8.48
N GLY A 25 -10.88 -65.45 -7.75
CA GLY A 25 -10.04 -64.82 -6.74
C GLY A 25 -9.02 -63.82 -7.36
N LEU A 26 -8.40 -64.16 -8.47
CA LEU A 26 -7.51 -63.27 -9.20
C LEU A 26 -8.27 -62.10 -9.84
N ALA A 27 -9.47 -62.32 -10.39
CA ALA A 27 -10.32 -61.27 -10.89
C ALA A 27 -10.78 -60.27 -9.79
N TRP A 28 -11.14 -60.81 -8.63
CA TRP A 28 -11.52 -60.00 -7.50
C TRP A 28 -10.35 -59.19 -6.94
N LEU A 29 -9.15 -59.78 -6.86
CA LEU A 29 -7.92 -59.07 -6.46
C LEU A 29 -7.53 -58.00 -7.46
N ALA A 30 -7.68 -58.27 -8.77
CA ALA A 30 -7.46 -57.29 -9.82
C ALA A 30 -8.43 -56.13 -9.77
N GLU A 31 -9.71 -56.39 -9.42
CA GLU A 31 -10.73 -55.37 -9.24
C GLU A 31 -10.47 -54.48 -8.01
N ARG A 32 -9.99 -55.09 -6.92
CA ARG A 32 -9.65 -54.41 -5.67
C ARG A 32 -8.40 -53.51 -5.80
N ASN A 33 -7.49 -53.83 -6.72
CA ASN A 33 -6.23 -53.10 -6.94
C ASN A 33 -6.35 -52.02 -8.03
N LYS A 34 -7.54 -51.77 -8.58
CA LYS A 34 -7.71 -50.69 -9.52
C LYS A 34 -7.52 -49.33 -8.82
N PRO A 35 -6.71 -48.41 -9.39
CA PRO A 35 -6.48 -47.09 -8.80
C PRO A 35 -7.80 -46.32 -8.78
N ARG A 36 -8.09 -45.69 -7.64
CA ARG A 36 -9.25 -44.78 -7.49
C ARG A 36 -8.75 -43.35 -7.69
N PHE A 37 -9.38 -42.61 -8.60
CA PHE A 37 -9.00 -41.24 -8.86
C PHE A 37 -9.88 -40.27 -8.08
N ARG A 38 -9.25 -39.16 -7.67
CA ARG A 38 -9.98 -37.96 -7.23
C ARG A 38 -10.28 -37.16 -8.46
N ILE A 39 -11.54 -36.78 -8.62
CA ILE A 39 -12.04 -35.97 -9.74
C ILE A 39 -12.48 -34.61 -9.26
N ALA A 40 -12.37 -33.60 -10.13
CA ALA A 40 -12.95 -32.28 -9.93
C ALA A 40 -13.55 -31.82 -11.26
N SER A 41 -14.67 -31.11 -11.20
CA SER A 41 -15.37 -30.62 -12.37
C SER A 41 -14.77 -29.32 -12.91
N VAL A 42 -14.87 -29.14 -14.21
CA VAL A 42 -14.64 -27.86 -14.88
C VAL A 42 -15.84 -26.96 -14.57
N GLU A 43 -15.59 -25.78 -14.07
CA GLU A 43 -16.63 -24.83 -13.69
C GLU A 43 -16.61 -23.62 -14.62
N GLN A 44 -17.78 -23.05 -14.85
CA GLN A 44 -17.94 -21.74 -15.50
C GLN A 44 -18.35 -20.74 -14.43
N GLY A 45 -17.68 -19.59 -14.40
CA GLY A 45 -17.97 -18.56 -13.41
C GLY A 45 -16.85 -17.54 -13.32
N ASP A 46 -17.00 -16.62 -12.39
CA ASP A 46 -16.06 -15.51 -12.20
C ASP A 46 -14.74 -15.99 -11.61
N LEU A 47 -13.65 -15.38 -12.07
CA LEU A 47 -12.30 -15.55 -11.54
C LEU A 47 -11.78 -14.18 -11.08
N ARG A 48 -11.51 -14.08 -9.80
CA ARG A 48 -10.96 -12.85 -9.19
C ARG A 48 -9.48 -13.05 -8.90
N ILE A 49 -8.66 -12.25 -9.57
CA ILE A 49 -7.23 -12.23 -9.30
C ILE A 49 -6.99 -11.15 -8.27
N THR A 50 -6.45 -11.56 -7.14
CA THR A 50 -6.21 -10.67 -6.00
C THR A 50 -4.77 -10.77 -5.52
N VAL A 51 -4.23 -9.64 -5.09
CA VAL A 51 -2.96 -9.57 -4.35
C VAL A 51 -3.29 -9.18 -2.91
N ASN A 52 -2.76 -9.94 -1.96
CA ASN A 52 -2.94 -9.68 -0.54
C ASN A 52 -1.70 -9.02 0.03
N ALA A 53 -1.90 -8.02 0.90
CA ALA A 53 -0.82 -7.34 1.56
C ALA A 53 -1.21 -6.88 2.97
N ALA A 54 -0.23 -6.79 3.85
CA ALA A 54 -0.41 -6.16 5.15
C ALA A 54 0.04 -4.69 5.09
N GLY A 55 -0.64 -3.82 5.82
CA GLY A 55 -0.31 -2.41 5.92
C GLY A 55 -0.65 -1.82 7.27
N GLN A 56 -0.21 -0.59 7.51
CA GLN A 56 -0.50 0.15 8.72
C GLN A 56 -1.29 1.40 8.39
N LEU A 57 -2.31 1.69 9.20
CA LEU A 57 -3.09 2.92 9.10
C LEU A 57 -2.28 4.10 9.62
N GLU A 58 -2.26 5.16 8.82
CA GLU A 58 -1.60 6.43 9.14
C GLU A 58 -2.57 7.59 8.82
N PRO A 59 -2.50 8.71 9.53
CA PRO A 59 -3.24 9.90 9.13
C PRO A 59 -2.65 10.46 7.83
N THR A 60 -3.47 11.16 7.05
CA THR A 60 -3.02 11.79 5.79
C THR A 60 -1.89 12.78 6.03
N LEU A 61 -1.92 13.49 7.16
CA LEU A 61 -0.90 14.41 7.62
C LEU A 61 -0.76 14.28 9.14
N SER A 62 0.48 14.36 9.61
CA SER A 62 0.81 14.40 11.04
C SER A 62 1.63 15.65 11.29
N VAL A 63 1.03 16.63 11.98
CA VAL A 63 1.67 17.92 12.30
C VAL A 63 2.21 17.84 13.71
N LYS A 64 3.54 17.89 13.83
CA LYS A 64 4.26 17.88 15.10
C LYS A 64 4.44 19.32 15.57
N ILE A 65 3.96 19.64 16.76
CA ILE A 65 4.05 20.96 17.36
C ILE A 65 5.10 20.92 18.45
N GLY A 66 6.08 21.80 18.34
CA GLY A 66 7.16 21.97 19.31
C GLY A 66 7.14 23.35 19.97
N SER A 67 8.09 23.61 20.88
CA SER A 67 8.30 24.93 21.48
C SER A 67 9.57 25.58 20.94
N PHE A 68 9.49 26.87 20.65
CA PHE A 68 10.65 27.71 20.29
C PHE A 68 11.30 28.35 21.52
N VAL A 69 10.61 28.35 22.68
CA VAL A 69 11.05 29.00 23.91
C VAL A 69 11.11 28.01 25.07
N SER A 70 11.97 28.26 26.02
CA SER A 70 12.19 27.41 27.21
C SER A 70 11.40 27.96 28.40
N GLY A 71 10.91 27.08 29.28
CA GLY A 71 10.23 27.47 30.51
C GLY A 71 9.32 26.38 31.05
N PRO A 72 8.79 26.54 32.26
CA PRO A 72 7.81 25.61 32.81
C PRO A 72 6.44 25.79 32.14
N ILE A 73 5.73 24.67 31.92
CA ILE A 73 4.36 24.67 31.41
C ILE A 73 3.44 25.08 32.56
N LEU A 74 2.76 26.18 32.35
CA LEU A 74 1.80 26.72 33.35
C LEU A 74 0.44 26.06 33.24
N GLU A 75 -0.08 25.95 32.02
CA GLU A 75 -1.40 25.44 31.71
C GLU A 75 -1.39 24.53 30.49
N LEU A 76 -2.21 23.48 30.55
CA LEU A 76 -2.56 22.63 29.42
C LEU A 76 -4.04 22.85 29.10
N LEU A 77 -4.35 23.23 27.87
CA LEU A 77 -5.68 23.58 27.39
C LEU A 77 -6.23 22.57 26.38
N ALA A 78 -5.40 21.62 25.94
CA ALA A 78 -5.79 20.52 25.06
C ALA A 78 -5.23 19.19 25.58
N ASP A 79 -6.04 18.14 25.46
CA ASP A 79 -5.67 16.79 25.87
C ASP A 79 -5.77 15.81 24.69
N HIS A 80 -5.44 14.54 24.93
CA HIS A 80 -5.56 13.47 23.95
C HIS A 80 -6.98 13.37 23.38
N ASN A 81 -7.08 13.18 22.07
CA ASN A 81 -8.32 13.06 21.31
C ASN A 81 -9.21 14.33 21.22
N ASP A 82 -8.74 15.46 21.73
CA ASP A 82 -9.45 16.73 21.58
C ASP A 82 -9.43 17.20 20.12
N GLU A 83 -10.56 17.73 19.66
CA GLU A 83 -10.64 18.42 18.38
C GLU A 83 -10.23 19.89 18.60
N VAL A 84 -9.22 20.32 17.86
CA VAL A 84 -8.65 21.67 17.95
C VAL A 84 -8.76 22.40 16.63
N LYS A 85 -8.88 23.73 16.72
CA LYS A 85 -8.92 24.61 15.54
C LYS A 85 -7.58 25.30 15.33
N ALA A 86 -7.36 25.77 14.11
CA ALA A 86 -6.23 26.64 13.80
C ALA A 86 -6.22 27.86 14.74
N ASP A 87 -5.03 28.28 15.19
CA ASP A 87 -4.76 29.33 16.16
C ASP A 87 -5.31 29.08 17.59
N GLN A 88 -5.92 27.94 17.86
CA GLN A 88 -6.32 27.57 19.22
C GLN A 88 -5.09 27.34 20.10
N VAL A 89 -5.09 27.93 21.31
CA VAL A 89 -4.04 27.74 22.31
C VAL A 89 -4.17 26.33 22.90
N LEU A 90 -3.08 25.55 22.83
CA LEU A 90 -2.98 24.18 23.33
C LEU A 90 -2.31 24.11 24.70
N ALA A 91 -1.30 24.94 24.90
CA ALA A 91 -0.55 25.02 26.15
C ALA A 91 0.03 26.41 26.32
N ARG A 92 0.31 26.77 27.57
CA ARG A 92 0.95 28.04 27.91
C ARG A 92 2.19 27.82 28.78
N ILE A 93 3.32 28.35 28.30
CA ILE A 93 4.58 28.41 29.03
C ILE A 93 4.54 29.65 29.92
N ASP A 94 5.20 29.65 31.06
CA ASP A 94 5.27 30.82 32.01
C ASP A 94 5.83 32.06 31.27
N PRO A 95 5.02 33.11 31.04
CA PRO A 95 5.39 34.26 30.24
C PRO A 95 6.16 35.33 31.03
N ARG A 96 6.29 35.17 32.36
CA ARG A 96 6.82 36.27 33.25
C ARG A 96 8.20 36.79 32.84
N ILE A 97 9.09 35.92 32.47
CA ILE A 97 10.46 36.30 32.02
C ILE A 97 10.38 37.05 30.70
N TYR A 98 9.53 36.59 29.78
CA TYR A 98 9.38 37.20 28.46
C TYR A 98 8.67 38.57 28.54
N ILE A 99 7.67 38.72 29.41
CA ILE A 99 7.00 40.01 29.69
C ILE A 99 8.05 41.00 30.22
N ALA A 100 8.87 40.59 31.18
CA ALA A 100 9.93 41.45 31.70
C ALA A 100 10.95 41.86 30.62
N SER A 101 11.27 40.98 29.70
CA SER A 101 12.16 41.30 28.55
C SER A 101 11.52 42.30 27.60
N VAL A 102 10.26 42.17 27.29
CA VAL A 102 9.48 43.15 26.45
C VAL A 102 9.50 44.51 27.11
N GLN A 103 9.17 44.60 28.43
CA GLN A 103 9.16 45.85 29.17
C GLN A 103 10.53 46.55 29.20
N ARG A 104 11.61 45.77 29.39
CA ARG A 104 12.96 46.28 29.34
C ARG A 104 13.33 46.90 27.96
N ASP A 105 13.02 46.16 26.89
CA ASP A 105 13.36 46.58 25.53
C ASP A 105 12.46 47.72 25.04
N GLU A 106 11.23 47.81 25.51
CA GLU A 106 10.33 48.93 25.29
C GLU A 106 10.87 50.23 25.98
N ALA A 107 11.36 50.14 27.20
CA ALA A 107 11.99 51.25 27.87
C ALA A 107 13.30 51.66 27.14
N ALA A 108 14.07 50.72 26.62
CA ALA A 108 15.25 51.02 25.84
C ALA A 108 14.92 51.73 24.52
N LEU A 109 13.85 51.35 23.86
CA LEU A 109 13.35 52.04 22.67
C LEU A 109 12.97 53.46 22.97
N GLY A 110 12.18 53.70 24.04
CA GLY A 110 11.78 55.05 24.50
C GLY A 110 12.96 55.96 24.79
N ALA A 111 14.07 55.42 25.40
CA ALA A 111 15.31 56.18 25.60
C ALA A 111 15.98 56.60 24.27
N ARG A 112 15.99 55.71 23.23
CA ARG A 112 16.56 56.06 21.92
C ARG A 112 15.69 57.08 21.18
N GLU A 113 14.36 56.98 21.29
CA GLU A 113 13.44 57.99 20.74
C GLU A 113 13.66 59.37 21.37
N GLY A 114 13.90 59.39 22.68
CA GLY A 114 14.29 60.64 23.40
C GLY A 114 15.59 61.24 22.87
N ASP A 115 16.60 60.39 22.57
CA ASP A 115 17.85 60.85 21.96
C ASP A 115 17.66 61.46 20.59
N VAL A 116 16.80 60.87 19.75
CA VAL A 116 16.41 61.42 18.42
C VAL A 116 15.76 62.79 18.59
N ALA A 117 14.81 62.93 19.52
CA ALA A 117 14.15 64.20 19.78
C ALA A 117 15.12 65.30 20.20
N ARG A 118 16.11 64.97 21.08
CA ARG A 118 17.18 65.89 21.50
C ARG A 118 18.03 66.35 20.28
N VAL A 119 18.53 65.41 19.47
CA VAL A 119 19.33 65.72 18.30
C VAL A 119 18.56 66.51 17.24
N GLN A 120 17.30 66.22 17.06
CA GLN A 120 16.38 67.00 16.19
C GLN A 120 16.26 68.45 16.66
N ALA A 121 16.11 68.71 17.96
CA ALA A 121 16.04 70.06 18.50
C ALA A 121 17.38 70.83 18.34
N GLU A 122 18.52 70.14 18.55
CA GLU A 122 19.83 70.71 18.30
C GLU A 122 20.05 71.03 16.82
N LEU A 123 19.67 70.13 15.90
CA LEU A 123 19.72 70.37 14.45
C LEU A 123 18.83 71.56 14.03
N GLN A 124 17.62 71.63 14.59
CA GLN A 124 16.73 72.76 14.28
C GLN A 124 17.36 74.13 14.71
N ARG A 125 18.00 74.12 15.88
CA ARG A 125 18.79 75.30 16.31
C ARG A 125 19.91 75.64 15.35
N ALA A 126 20.75 74.67 14.95
CA ALA A 126 21.82 74.89 14.01
C ALA A 126 21.36 75.40 12.62
N ARG A 127 20.24 74.86 12.15
CA ARG A 127 19.57 75.35 10.89
C ARG A 127 19.15 76.80 11.00
N ASN A 128 18.58 77.17 12.14
CA ASN A 128 18.14 78.56 12.38
C ASN A 128 19.40 79.51 12.47
N ASP A 129 20.49 79.04 13.10
CA ASP A 129 21.71 79.80 13.21
C ASP A 129 22.36 80.01 11.84
N GLU A 130 22.50 78.94 11.00
CA GLU A 130 22.99 79.06 9.64
C GLU A 130 22.12 79.98 8.76
N LYS A 131 20.76 79.85 8.86
CA LYS A 131 19.81 80.71 8.14
C LYS A 131 20.00 82.18 8.49
N ARG A 132 20.12 82.49 9.79
CA ARG A 132 20.36 83.84 10.25
C ARG A 132 21.70 84.42 9.75
N SER A 133 22.78 83.65 9.85
CA SER A 133 24.08 84.02 9.41
C SER A 133 24.14 84.24 7.89
N ALA A 134 23.48 83.37 7.10
CA ALA A 134 23.36 83.51 5.65
C ALA A 134 22.54 84.77 5.27
N ALA A 135 21.49 85.12 6.01
CA ALA A 135 20.71 86.29 5.80
C ALA A 135 21.53 87.60 6.06
N LEU A 136 22.29 87.61 7.21
CA LEU A 136 23.15 88.73 7.55
C LEU A 136 24.24 89.00 6.48
N LYS A 137 24.82 87.91 5.94
CA LYS A 137 25.84 88.00 4.85
C LYS A 137 25.23 88.50 3.55
N ALA A 138 23.97 88.12 3.26
CA ALA A 138 23.23 88.57 2.09
C ALA A 138 22.90 90.07 2.17
N GLU A 139 22.73 90.61 3.40
CA GLU A 139 22.48 92.04 3.62
C GLU A 139 23.73 92.92 3.42
N ASN A 140 24.88 92.39 3.99
CA ASN A 140 26.19 93.04 3.83
C ASN A 140 27.31 92.00 3.95
N GLU A 141 28.21 91.88 2.97
CA GLU A 141 29.30 90.87 2.93
C GLU A 141 30.29 91.04 4.10
N ASP A 142 30.46 92.26 4.63
CA ASP A 142 31.38 92.55 5.75
C ASP A 142 30.82 92.13 7.14
N PHE A 143 29.55 91.78 7.28
CA PHE A 143 28.92 91.46 8.56
C PHE A 143 29.34 90.04 9.09
N ILE A 144 29.62 89.11 8.18
CA ILE A 144 30.05 87.74 8.57
C ILE A 144 31.15 87.26 7.59
N SER A 145 32.24 86.73 8.13
CA SER A 145 33.29 86.12 7.28
C SER A 145 32.84 84.80 6.65
N GLN A 146 33.43 84.41 5.50
CA GLN A 146 33.17 83.15 4.90
C GLN A 146 33.48 81.98 5.80
N ALA A 147 34.55 82.04 6.58
CA ALA A 147 34.96 81.02 7.54
C ALA A 147 33.89 80.77 8.63
N GLU A 148 33.23 81.87 9.11
CA GLU A 148 32.17 81.77 10.09
C GLU A 148 30.88 81.15 9.50
N LEU A 149 30.50 81.51 8.28
CA LEU A 149 29.36 80.89 7.60
C LEU A 149 29.61 79.40 7.41
N ASP A 150 30.82 79.00 6.95
CA ASP A 150 31.19 77.62 6.75
C ASP A 150 31.17 76.83 8.08
N GLN A 151 31.50 77.50 9.22
CA GLN A 151 31.39 76.86 10.54
C GLN A 151 29.96 76.50 10.90
N PHE A 152 28.98 77.39 10.67
CA PHE A 152 27.54 77.09 10.93
C PHE A 152 27.05 76.00 10.00
N ARG A 153 27.49 75.98 8.71
CA ARG A 153 27.14 74.96 7.74
C ARG A 153 27.67 73.60 8.16
N PHE A 154 28.93 73.47 8.58
CA PHE A 154 29.48 72.21 9.02
C PHE A 154 28.88 71.74 10.33
N ALA A 155 28.54 72.64 11.27
CA ALA A 155 27.81 72.27 12.49
C ALA A 155 26.45 71.64 12.16
N ARG A 156 25.67 72.24 11.22
CA ARG A 156 24.41 71.66 10.77
C ARG A 156 24.64 70.30 10.12
N MET A 157 25.63 70.15 9.19
CA MET A 157 25.90 68.85 8.53
C MET A 157 26.31 67.77 9.53
N SER A 158 27.09 68.15 10.57
CA SER A 158 27.45 67.22 11.63
C SER A 158 26.24 66.69 12.42
N LEU A 159 25.29 67.63 12.75
CA LEU A 159 24.05 67.24 13.44
C LEU A 159 23.10 66.45 12.55
N GLU A 160 23.09 66.69 11.25
CA GLU A 160 22.35 65.85 10.28
C GLU A 160 22.92 64.45 10.25
N ALA A 161 24.22 64.27 10.22
CA ALA A 161 24.85 62.96 10.32
C ALA A 161 24.55 62.28 11.68
N GLN A 162 24.57 63.06 12.78
CA GLN A 162 24.24 62.56 14.16
C GLN A 162 22.79 62.09 14.21
N LEU A 163 21.86 62.79 13.55
CA LEU A 163 20.47 62.39 13.47
C LEU A 163 20.32 61.02 12.80
N ILE A 164 20.99 60.80 11.66
CA ILE A 164 20.99 59.53 10.94
C ILE A 164 21.47 58.37 11.86
N ILE A 165 22.50 58.60 12.67
CA ILE A 165 23.04 57.65 13.64
C ILE A 165 21.99 57.35 14.72
N SER A 166 21.35 58.38 15.27
CA SER A 166 20.30 58.25 16.32
C SER A 166 19.07 57.48 15.76
N ASP A 167 18.62 57.82 14.54
CA ASP A 167 17.55 57.10 13.87
C ASP A 167 17.89 55.64 13.62
N SER A 168 19.15 55.34 13.29
CA SER A 168 19.60 53.94 13.15
C SER A 168 19.58 53.20 14.46
N SER A 169 19.91 53.89 15.58
CA SER A 169 19.81 53.31 16.94
C SER A 169 18.36 52.99 17.34
N VAL A 170 17.39 53.87 16.98
CA VAL A 170 15.96 53.59 17.16
C VAL A 170 15.53 52.36 16.38
N LYS A 171 15.93 52.26 15.09
CA LYS A 171 15.61 51.06 14.29
C LYS A 171 16.18 49.79 14.92
N GLN A 172 17.39 49.82 15.46
CA GLN A 172 17.99 48.69 16.14
C GLN A 172 17.20 48.31 17.40
N ALA A 173 16.88 49.29 18.28
CA ALA A 173 16.11 49.06 19.49
C ALA A 173 14.71 48.51 19.19
N LYS A 174 14.06 49.03 18.13
CA LYS A 174 12.78 48.53 17.64
C LYS A 174 12.85 47.06 17.20
N ALA A 175 13.87 46.68 16.44
CA ALA A 175 14.09 45.30 16.03
C ALA A 175 14.31 44.36 17.23
N THR A 176 15.03 44.82 18.26
CA THR A 176 15.21 44.06 19.52
C THR A 176 13.89 43.87 20.26
N LEU A 177 13.04 44.92 20.35
CA LEU A 177 11.74 44.84 20.97
C LEU A 177 10.81 43.86 20.22
N GLU A 178 10.80 43.92 18.88
CA GLU A 178 10.00 42.97 18.05
C GLU A 178 10.42 41.51 18.28
N ASN A 179 11.74 41.25 18.46
CA ASN A 179 12.23 39.92 18.79
C ASN A 179 11.71 39.47 20.17
N SER A 180 11.76 40.35 21.18
CA SER A 180 11.23 40.04 22.52
C SER A 180 9.73 39.83 22.52
N LYS A 181 8.97 40.56 21.72
CA LYS A 181 7.54 40.34 21.50
C LYS A 181 7.25 39.00 20.83
N ALA A 182 8.03 38.62 19.83
CA ALA A 182 7.90 37.32 19.18
C ALA A 182 8.16 36.17 20.16
N ASN A 183 9.21 36.28 21.00
CA ASN A 183 9.49 35.29 22.03
C ASN A 183 8.36 35.21 23.08
N LEU A 184 7.74 36.31 23.43
CA LEU A 184 6.54 36.34 24.30
C LEU A 184 5.37 35.63 23.59
N ALA A 185 5.12 35.88 22.33
CA ALA A 185 4.07 35.20 21.58
C ALA A 185 4.29 33.69 21.52
N TYR A 186 5.54 33.22 21.40
CA TYR A 186 5.90 31.81 21.41
C TYR A 186 5.68 31.11 22.78
N THR A 187 5.39 31.85 23.86
CA THR A 187 4.95 31.22 25.12
C THR A 187 3.56 30.62 25.04
N GLU A 188 2.75 31.06 24.11
CA GLU A 188 1.47 30.43 23.79
C GLU A 188 1.68 29.44 22.63
N ILE A 189 1.55 28.15 22.93
CA ILE A 189 1.65 27.09 21.96
C ILE A 189 0.31 26.92 21.28
N ARG A 190 0.26 27.22 19.98
CA ARG A 190 -0.97 27.22 19.19
C ARG A 190 -0.97 26.14 18.13
N SER A 191 -2.14 25.63 17.77
CA SER A 191 -2.31 24.74 16.64
C SER A 191 -2.18 25.50 15.32
N PRO A 192 -1.33 25.08 14.38
CA PRO A 192 -1.27 25.69 13.04
C PRO A 192 -2.39 25.23 12.11
N VAL A 193 -3.14 24.17 12.48
CA VAL A 193 -4.17 23.52 11.65
C VAL A 193 -5.36 23.07 12.48
N ASP A 194 -6.50 22.89 11.81
CA ASP A 194 -7.64 22.18 12.39
C ASP A 194 -7.35 20.68 12.42
N GLY A 195 -7.71 19.98 13.49
CA GLY A 195 -7.49 18.53 13.56
C GLY A 195 -7.74 17.95 14.94
N THR A 196 -7.39 16.68 15.11
CA THR A 196 -7.48 15.97 16.38
C THR A 196 -6.09 15.76 16.97
N VAL A 197 -5.95 16.02 18.26
CA VAL A 197 -4.70 15.73 19.00
C VAL A 197 -4.54 14.23 19.16
N THR A 198 -3.56 13.66 18.46
CA THR A 198 -3.27 12.22 18.54
C THR A 198 -2.33 11.87 19.68
N GLU A 199 -1.37 12.75 19.95
CA GLU A 199 -0.39 12.56 21.03
C GLU A 199 -0.15 13.87 21.78
N ARG A 200 -0.04 13.77 23.10
CA ARG A 200 0.44 14.81 24.00
C ARG A 200 1.68 14.27 24.75
N LYS A 201 2.83 14.90 24.54
CA LYS A 201 4.11 14.45 25.10
C LYS A 201 4.58 15.31 26.27
N ILE A 202 3.71 16.13 26.81
CA ILE A 202 4.03 17.10 27.89
C ILE A 202 3.03 17.01 29.02
N GLU A 203 3.50 17.39 30.23
CA GLU A 203 2.70 17.46 31.43
C GLU A 203 2.75 18.87 32.03
N GLN A 204 1.68 19.24 32.77
CA GLN A 204 1.63 20.48 33.47
C GLN A 204 2.74 20.54 34.55
N GLY A 205 3.43 21.67 34.64
CA GLY A 205 4.56 21.86 35.55
C GLY A 205 5.91 21.32 35.02
N GLN A 206 5.92 20.61 33.90
CA GLN A 206 7.15 20.17 33.25
C GLN A 206 7.93 21.39 32.70
N THR A 207 9.25 21.38 32.85
CA THR A 207 10.11 22.43 32.29
C THR A 207 10.63 22.02 30.91
N LEU A 208 10.38 22.85 29.92
CA LEU A 208 10.87 22.68 28.56
C LEU A 208 12.25 23.35 28.38
N ALA A 209 13.15 22.65 27.68
CA ALA A 209 14.44 23.18 27.27
C ALA A 209 14.55 23.07 25.74
N SER A 210 14.34 24.18 25.03
CA SER A 210 14.33 24.24 23.57
C SER A 210 15.67 24.60 22.93
N GLN A 211 16.76 24.71 23.75
CA GLN A 211 18.04 25.21 23.25
C GLN A 211 18.81 24.27 22.32
N PHE A 212 18.59 22.94 22.41
CA PHE A 212 19.34 21.96 21.63
C PHE A 212 18.46 21.22 20.59
N GLN A 213 17.23 20.95 20.91
CA GLN A 213 16.23 20.34 20.03
C GLN A 213 14.87 20.89 20.41
N ALA A 214 14.07 21.28 19.42
CA ALA A 214 12.67 21.63 19.68
C ALA A 214 11.92 20.36 20.13
N PRO A 215 11.54 20.24 21.42
CA PRO A 215 10.81 19.06 21.88
C PRO A 215 9.46 19.00 21.21
N GLU A 216 9.05 17.82 20.75
CA GLU A 216 7.70 17.59 20.29
C GLU A 216 6.74 17.62 21.49
N LEU A 217 5.75 18.49 21.45
CA LEU A 217 4.80 18.68 22.52
C LEU A 217 3.44 18.03 22.21
N PHE A 218 2.95 18.28 21.01
CA PHE A 218 1.70 17.72 20.50
C PHE A 218 1.90 17.18 19.09
N VAL A 219 1.10 16.17 18.77
CA VAL A 219 0.95 15.68 17.42
C VAL A 219 -0.52 15.82 17.03
N ILE A 220 -0.78 16.55 15.95
CA ILE A 220 -2.13 16.80 15.47
C ILE A 220 -2.31 16.15 14.11
N ALA A 221 -3.38 15.38 13.97
CA ALA A 221 -3.80 14.78 12.71
C ALA A 221 -5.01 15.55 12.14
N PRO A 222 -4.81 16.37 11.09
CA PRO A 222 -5.90 17.02 10.40
C PRO A 222 -6.72 16.02 9.58
N ARG A 223 -8.01 16.30 9.41
CA ARG A 223 -8.92 15.55 8.50
C ARG A 223 -9.01 14.05 8.73
N MET A 224 -8.75 13.55 9.95
CA MET A 224 -8.86 12.12 10.27
C MET A 224 -10.25 11.51 9.99
N ARG A 225 -11.32 12.34 10.04
CA ARG A 225 -12.70 11.91 9.72
C ARG A 225 -12.94 11.77 8.22
N GLU A 226 -12.25 12.56 7.42
CA GLU A 226 -12.44 12.59 5.97
C GLU A 226 -11.69 11.45 5.31
N GLU A 227 -10.41 11.32 5.63
CA GLU A 227 -9.50 10.42 4.95
C GLU A 227 -8.39 9.90 5.87
N MET A 228 -8.16 8.60 5.80
CA MET A 228 -7.00 7.92 6.38
C MET A 228 -6.21 7.24 5.27
N LEU A 229 -4.93 7.07 5.49
CA LEU A 229 -4.05 6.34 4.59
C LEU A 229 -3.68 4.99 5.17
N ILE A 230 -3.56 4.00 4.30
CA ILE A 230 -3.00 2.71 4.65
C ILE A 230 -1.69 2.57 3.86
N ARG A 231 -0.58 2.43 4.57
CA ARG A 231 0.71 2.15 3.96
C ARG A 231 0.87 0.63 3.87
N ALA A 232 0.47 0.06 2.73
CA ALA A 232 0.62 -1.35 2.43
C ALA A 232 2.03 -1.64 1.90
N LEU A 233 2.64 -2.73 2.37
CA LEU A 233 3.93 -3.22 1.89
C LEU A 233 3.67 -4.36 0.91
N ILE A 234 3.99 -4.14 -0.36
CA ILE A 234 3.76 -5.08 -1.45
C ILE A 234 5.10 -5.70 -1.85
N ASP A 235 5.11 -7.02 -2.03
CA ASP A 235 6.27 -7.74 -2.52
C ASP A 235 6.65 -7.31 -3.94
N GLU A 236 7.95 -7.36 -4.26
CA GLU A 236 8.48 -7.05 -5.59
C GLU A 236 7.84 -7.90 -6.70
N ALA A 237 7.49 -9.16 -6.40
CA ALA A 237 6.85 -10.06 -7.35
C ALA A 237 5.45 -9.59 -7.79
N ASP A 238 4.73 -8.88 -6.91
CA ASP A 238 3.32 -8.51 -7.12
C ASP A 238 3.13 -7.04 -7.50
N ILE A 239 4.16 -6.19 -7.33
CA ILE A 239 4.03 -4.74 -7.55
C ILE A 239 3.69 -4.39 -9.00
N GLY A 240 4.17 -5.20 -9.97
CA GLY A 240 3.86 -5.05 -11.38
C GLY A 240 2.36 -5.14 -11.64
N LEU A 241 1.70 -6.15 -11.08
CA LEU A 241 0.26 -6.37 -11.22
C LEU A 241 -0.57 -5.21 -10.66
N ILE A 242 -0.16 -4.66 -9.50
CA ILE A 242 -0.84 -3.52 -8.89
C ILE A 242 -0.64 -2.24 -9.71
N ARG A 243 0.55 -2.06 -10.29
CA ARG A 243 0.86 -0.91 -11.13
C ARG A 243 0.00 -0.88 -12.39
N ASP A 244 -0.13 -2.03 -13.05
CA ASP A 244 -0.92 -2.16 -14.27
C ASP A 244 -2.43 -2.01 -13.98
N SER A 245 -2.89 -2.44 -12.79
CA SER A 245 -4.29 -2.33 -12.38
C SER A 245 -4.68 -0.95 -11.86
N LYS A 246 -3.73 -0.09 -11.47
CA LYS A 246 -4.00 1.26 -10.93
C LYS A 246 -4.80 2.12 -11.91
N ASP A 247 -4.49 2.05 -13.20
CA ASP A 247 -5.15 2.82 -14.24
C ASP A 247 -6.60 2.36 -14.48
N SER A 248 -6.92 1.12 -14.07
CA SER A 248 -8.27 0.54 -14.16
C SER A 248 -9.18 0.90 -12.97
N ASN A 249 -8.71 1.73 -12.02
CA ASN A 249 -9.44 2.14 -10.80
C ASN A 249 -10.04 0.95 -10.02
N GLN A 250 -9.31 -0.15 -9.92
CA GLN A 250 -9.76 -1.38 -9.26
C GLN A 250 -10.01 -1.16 -7.77
N PRO A 251 -11.05 -1.76 -7.19
CA PRO A 251 -11.38 -1.61 -5.79
C PRO A 251 -10.35 -2.33 -4.91
N VAL A 252 -10.05 -1.69 -3.77
CA VAL A 252 -9.27 -2.31 -2.70
C VAL A 252 -10.20 -2.59 -1.54
N PHE A 253 -10.19 -3.83 -1.08
CA PHE A 253 -10.91 -4.25 0.12
C PHE A 253 -9.91 -4.43 1.25
N PHE A 254 -10.31 -4.11 2.48
CA PHE A 254 -9.43 -4.39 3.62
C PHE A 254 -10.25 -4.70 4.87
N SER A 255 -9.63 -5.43 5.76
CA SER A 255 -10.07 -5.62 7.14
C SER A 255 -8.99 -5.11 8.09
N VAL A 256 -9.37 -4.73 9.28
CA VAL A 256 -8.42 -4.36 10.35
C VAL A 256 -8.51 -5.38 11.48
N ASP A 257 -7.39 -5.65 12.14
CA ASP A 257 -7.34 -6.66 13.21
C ASP A 257 -8.29 -6.34 14.37
N ALA A 258 -8.60 -5.04 14.57
CA ALA A 258 -9.58 -4.62 15.57
C ALA A 258 -11.04 -4.98 15.21
N TYR A 259 -11.35 -5.18 13.92
CA TYR A 259 -12.68 -5.54 13.41
C TYR A 259 -12.57 -6.61 12.32
N PRO A 260 -12.21 -7.87 12.66
CA PRO A 260 -11.91 -8.91 11.68
C PRO A 260 -13.12 -9.32 10.83
N GLU A 261 -14.33 -9.20 11.37
CA GLU A 261 -15.57 -9.54 10.65
C GLU A 261 -16.02 -8.44 9.68
N LYS A 262 -15.45 -7.23 9.78
CA LYS A 262 -15.87 -6.10 8.96
C LYS A 262 -14.91 -5.88 7.80
N VAL A 263 -15.41 -6.08 6.59
CA VAL A 263 -14.71 -5.69 5.37
C VAL A 263 -15.04 -4.23 5.04
N PHE A 264 -14.01 -3.40 4.99
CA PHE A 264 -14.12 -2.02 4.55
C PHE A 264 -13.98 -1.94 3.04
N THR A 265 -14.87 -1.18 2.43
CA THR A 265 -14.92 -0.97 0.97
C THR A 265 -14.71 0.52 0.67
N GLY A 266 -14.41 0.84 -0.58
CA GLY A 266 -14.22 2.24 -1.00
C GLY A 266 -12.79 2.75 -0.85
N ALA A 267 -11.87 1.89 -0.43
CA ALA A 267 -10.44 2.20 -0.46
C ALA A 267 -9.91 2.22 -1.91
N LYS A 268 -8.98 3.15 -2.19
CA LYS A 268 -8.39 3.34 -3.52
C LYS A 268 -6.89 3.49 -3.43
N VAL A 269 -6.17 2.95 -4.41
CA VAL A 269 -4.73 3.19 -4.54
C VAL A 269 -4.50 4.64 -4.92
N GLN A 270 -3.93 5.41 -4.00
CA GLN A 270 -3.59 6.81 -4.21
C GLN A 270 -2.23 6.93 -4.92
N GLN A 271 -1.23 6.22 -4.41
CA GLN A 271 0.14 6.32 -4.90
C GLN A 271 0.92 5.04 -4.66
N ILE A 272 1.76 4.67 -5.63
CA ILE A 272 2.80 3.66 -5.49
C ILE A 272 4.11 4.41 -5.29
N ARG A 273 4.79 4.20 -4.16
CA ARG A 273 6.08 4.84 -3.89
C ARG A 273 7.18 4.09 -4.63
N LEU A 274 8.09 4.84 -5.27
CA LEU A 274 9.23 4.26 -5.99
C LEU A 274 10.38 3.84 -5.06
N SER A 275 10.37 4.33 -3.80
CA SER A 275 11.34 3.89 -2.80
C SER A 275 10.97 2.51 -2.28
N PHE A 276 11.94 1.61 -2.25
CA PHE A 276 11.76 0.28 -1.66
C PHE A 276 12.19 0.26 -0.19
N THR A 277 11.71 -0.74 0.53
CA THR A 277 12.16 -1.06 1.88
C THR A 277 12.63 -2.51 1.88
N THR A 278 13.83 -2.77 2.39
CA THR A 278 14.34 -4.14 2.53
C THR A 278 14.27 -4.55 4.00
N THR A 279 13.52 -5.59 4.27
CA THR A 279 13.44 -6.19 5.61
C THR A 279 13.75 -7.67 5.49
N GLN A 280 14.76 -8.15 6.21
CA GLN A 280 15.18 -9.57 6.17
C GLN A 280 15.40 -10.12 4.75
N ASN A 281 16.05 -9.35 3.89
CA ASN A 281 16.29 -9.66 2.47
C ASN A 281 15.04 -9.74 1.56
N VAL A 282 13.86 -9.33 2.07
CA VAL A 282 12.66 -9.21 1.25
C VAL A 282 12.51 -7.74 0.83
N VAL A 283 12.42 -7.51 -0.48
CA VAL A 283 12.21 -6.19 -1.07
C VAL A 283 10.71 -5.94 -1.18
N THR A 284 10.27 -4.85 -0.55
CA THR A 284 8.86 -4.44 -0.59
C THR A 284 8.72 -2.99 -1.04
N TYR A 285 7.64 -2.69 -1.75
CA TYR A 285 7.29 -1.35 -2.20
C TYR A 285 6.08 -0.83 -1.43
N PRO A 286 6.17 0.36 -0.80
CA PRO A 286 5.04 0.96 -0.12
C PRO A 286 3.99 1.45 -1.13
N VAL A 287 2.79 0.93 -1.03
CA VAL A 287 1.60 1.40 -1.76
C VAL A 287 0.70 2.12 -0.79
N ILE A 288 0.37 3.36 -1.11
CA ILE A 288 -0.51 4.20 -0.30
C ILE A 288 -1.93 4.05 -0.81
N VAL A 289 -2.78 3.59 0.08
CA VAL A 289 -4.22 3.40 -0.16
C VAL A 289 -4.98 4.39 0.70
N SER A 290 -5.86 5.18 0.10
CA SER A 290 -6.72 6.10 0.83
C SER A 290 -8.07 5.46 1.14
N THR A 291 -8.62 5.75 2.32
CA THR A 291 -9.92 5.26 2.78
C THR A 291 -10.66 6.31 3.60
N PRO A 292 -11.99 6.47 3.45
CA PRO A 292 -12.77 7.36 4.28
C PRO A 292 -12.93 6.79 5.70
N ASN A 293 -13.00 7.70 6.71
CA ASN A 293 -13.16 7.33 8.12
C ASN A 293 -14.20 8.18 8.87
N PRO A 294 -15.46 8.28 8.40
CA PRO A 294 -16.45 9.18 8.99
C PRO A 294 -16.75 8.86 10.46
N ASP A 295 -16.73 7.59 10.84
CA ASP A 295 -17.06 7.10 12.18
C ASP A 295 -15.88 7.11 13.15
N LEU A 296 -14.67 7.52 12.73
CA LEU A 296 -13.40 7.41 13.50
C LEU A 296 -13.11 5.99 14.02
N LYS A 297 -13.59 4.95 13.34
CA LYS A 297 -13.29 3.55 13.70
C LYS A 297 -11.87 3.14 13.35
N LEU A 298 -11.32 3.80 12.34
CA LEU A 298 -9.96 3.56 11.88
C LEU A 298 -9.02 4.51 12.65
N LEU A 299 -8.16 3.94 13.48
CA LEU A 299 -7.22 4.70 14.29
C LEU A 299 -5.80 4.57 13.73
N PRO A 300 -4.96 5.61 13.85
CA PRO A 300 -3.54 5.53 13.49
C PRO A 300 -2.85 4.36 14.20
N GLY A 301 -1.98 3.66 13.49
CA GLY A 301 -1.25 2.52 14.03
C GLY A 301 -1.94 1.16 13.94
N MET A 302 -3.23 1.09 13.56
CA MET A 302 -3.91 -0.18 13.34
C MET A 302 -3.30 -0.93 12.15
N THR A 303 -3.20 -2.25 12.25
CA THR A 303 -2.83 -3.13 11.15
C THR A 303 -4.05 -3.42 10.29
N ALA A 304 -3.87 -3.31 8.99
CA ALA A 304 -4.88 -3.62 7.98
C ALA A 304 -4.38 -4.74 7.05
N ASN A 305 -5.26 -5.69 6.76
CA ASN A 305 -5.05 -6.74 5.76
C ASN A 305 -5.81 -6.32 4.50
N LEU A 306 -5.06 -6.01 3.44
CA LEU A 306 -5.60 -5.49 2.19
C LEU A 306 -5.68 -6.60 1.15
N THR A 307 -6.74 -6.55 0.35
CA THR A 307 -6.94 -7.39 -0.84
C THR A 307 -7.14 -6.46 -2.04
N PHE A 308 -6.12 -6.37 -2.87
CA PHE A 308 -6.17 -5.62 -4.13
C PHE A 308 -6.80 -6.48 -5.19
N GLN A 309 -7.90 -6.07 -5.77
CA GLN A 309 -8.51 -6.73 -6.91
C GLN A 309 -7.78 -6.28 -8.18
N ILE A 310 -6.98 -7.17 -8.78
CA ILE A 310 -6.20 -6.87 -9.97
C ILE A 310 -7.05 -6.98 -11.22
N SER A 311 -7.81 -8.08 -11.31
CA SER A 311 -8.68 -8.35 -12.45
C SER A 311 -9.89 -9.14 -12.00
N LEU A 312 -11.02 -8.90 -12.65
CA LEU A 312 -12.24 -9.69 -12.56
C LEU A 312 -12.56 -10.18 -13.97
N LEU A 313 -12.48 -11.49 -14.17
CA LEU A 313 -12.90 -12.15 -15.40
C LEU A 313 -14.25 -12.80 -15.13
N GLU A 314 -15.28 -12.31 -15.80
CA GLU A 314 -16.64 -12.77 -15.61
C GLU A 314 -16.96 -13.89 -16.58
N ASP A 315 -17.73 -14.88 -16.12
CA ASP A 315 -18.31 -15.99 -16.93
C ASP A 315 -17.28 -16.77 -17.76
N ILE A 316 -16.08 -17.02 -17.20
CA ILE A 316 -15.01 -17.77 -17.87
C ILE A 316 -15.02 -19.24 -17.49
N LEU A 317 -14.45 -20.07 -18.38
CA LEU A 317 -14.19 -21.47 -18.10
C LEU A 317 -12.94 -21.58 -17.21
N LYS A 318 -13.06 -22.24 -16.06
CA LYS A 318 -11.98 -22.39 -15.09
C LYS A 318 -11.76 -23.84 -14.67
N VAL A 319 -10.50 -24.21 -14.52
CA VAL A 319 -10.07 -25.56 -14.10
C VAL A 319 -9.39 -25.50 -12.76
N PRO A 320 -9.61 -26.46 -11.86
CA PRO A 320 -8.89 -26.52 -10.58
C PRO A 320 -7.38 -26.66 -10.81
N ASN A 321 -6.57 -25.88 -10.07
CA ASN A 321 -5.10 -25.90 -10.17
C ASN A 321 -4.51 -27.30 -9.88
N ALA A 322 -5.20 -28.10 -9.08
CA ALA A 322 -4.81 -29.48 -8.81
C ALA A 322 -4.84 -30.37 -10.06
N ALA A 323 -5.72 -30.12 -11.03
CA ALA A 323 -5.79 -30.86 -12.30
C ALA A 323 -4.58 -30.57 -13.20
N LEU A 324 -4.05 -29.35 -13.16
CA LEU A 324 -2.86 -28.93 -13.91
C LEU A 324 -1.55 -29.53 -13.37
N ARG A 325 -1.56 -30.00 -12.12
CA ARG A 325 -0.39 -30.58 -11.42
C ARG A 325 -0.40 -32.10 -11.40
N TYR A 326 -1.46 -32.74 -11.90
CA TYR A 326 -1.58 -34.18 -11.86
C TYR A 326 -0.90 -34.83 -13.07
N PHE A 327 0.02 -35.77 -12.81
CA PHE A 327 0.74 -36.58 -13.81
C PHE A 327 0.41 -38.06 -13.61
N PRO A 328 -0.35 -38.68 -14.56
CA PRO A 328 -0.63 -40.10 -14.49
C PRO A 328 0.55 -40.95 -14.86
N GLU A 329 0.57 -42.20 -14.37
CA GLU A 329 1.50 -43.22 -14.80
C GLU A 329 1.29 -43.58 -16.28
N LYS A 330 2.36 -43.87 -17.04
CA LYS A 330 2.29 -44.23 -18.46
C LYS A 330 1.33 -45.40 -18.74
N THR A 331 1.19 -46.32 -17.80
CA THR A 331 0.30 -47.48 -17.88
C THR A 331 -1.19 -47.15 -17.93
N LEU A 332 -1.57 -46.01 -17.39
CA LEU A 332 -2.95 -45.55 -17.25
C LEU A 332 -3.38 -44.65 -18.41
N VAL A 333 -2.45 -44.21 -19.24
CA VAL A 333 -2.70 -43.29 -20.37
C VAL A 333 -2.87 -44.07 -21.67
N ARG A 334 -3.65 -43.56 -22.64
CA ARG A 334 -3.75 -44.12 -23.98
C ARG A 334 -2.38 -44.10 -24.68
N ASP A 335 -2.13 -45.08 -25.52
CA ASP A 335 -0.86 -45.20 -26.23
C ASP A 335 -0.60 -44.01 -27.17
N GLU A 336 -1.67 -43.38 -27.69
CA GLU A 336 -1.63 -42.18 -28.53
C GLU A 336 -1.25 -40.93 -27.74
N ASP A 337 -1.63 -40.85 -26.48
CA ASP A 337 -1.45 -39.67 -25.61
C ASP A 337 -0.19 -39.74 -24.74
N GLN A 338 0.56 -40.86 -24.81
CA GLN A 338 1.78 -41.02 -24.00
C GLN A 338 2.89 -40.01 -24.35
N LYS A 339 2.92 -39.52 -25.60
CA LYS A 339 3.82 -38.45 -26.02
C LYS A 339 3.54 -37.11 -25.35
N LEU A 340 2.31 -36.87 -24.92
CA LEU A 340 1.88 -35.63 -24.26
C LEU A 340 2.26 -35.57 -22.77
N LEU A 341 2.63 -36.72 -22.17
CA LEU A 341 3.23 -36.77 -20.84
C LEU A 341 4.57 -36.03 -20.78
N GLU A 342 5.32 -36.00 -21.87
CA GLU A 342 6.64 -35.35 -21.95
C GLU A 342 6.52 -33.84 -22.11
N LEU A 343 5.41 -33.33 -22.63
CA LEU A 343 5.14 -31.90 -22.80
C LEU A 343 4.88 -31.16 -21.48
N ASN A 344 4.43 -31.87 -20.45
CA ASN A 344 4.16 -31.31 -19.12
C ASN A 344 5.38 -31.37 -18.16
N LEU A 345 6.46 -32.01 -18.55
CA LEU A 345 7.73 -31.96 -17.83
C LEU A 345 8.39 -30.62 -18.18
N ALA A 346 8.30 -29.70 -17.24
CA ALA A 346 8.84 -28.35 -17.12
C ALA A 346 9.73 -27.82 -18.26
N PRO A 347 9.64 -26.53 -18.60
CA PRO A 347 10.75 -25.86 -19.22
C PRO A 347 11.90 -25.81 -18.18
N GLU A 348 12.92 -26.63 -18.37
CA GLU A 348 14.23 -26.36 -17.80
C GLU A 348 14.65 -24.94 -18.26
N PRO A 349 15.14 -24.07 -17.38
CA PRO A 349 15.78 -22.85 -17.81
C PRO A 349 17.00 -23.29 -18.68
N SER A 350 16.94 -23.00 -19.98
CA SER A 350 18.06 -23.20 -20.89
C SER A 350 19.21 -22.30 -20.44
N GLU A 351 20.22 -22.88 -19.81
CA GLU A 351 21.52 -22.28 -19.46
C GLU A 351 22.41 -22.03 -20.70
N ASP A 352 21.88 -21.73 -21.84
CA ASP A 352 22.69 -21.40 -23.03
C ASP A 352 22.11 -20.18 -23.75
N SER A 353 22.32 -18.99 -23.18
CA SER A 353 22.27 -17.72 -23.92
C SER A 353 23.05 -16.61 -23.21
N ALA A 354 24.27 -16.92 -22.81
CA ALA A 354 25.29 -15.89 -22.59
C ALA A 354 26.12 -15.78 -23.85
N THR A 355 25.73 -15.00 -24.83
CA THR A 355 26.58 -14.24 -25.76
C THR A 355 25.78 -13.80 -26.99
N SER A 356 25.29 -12.59 -26.98
CA SER A 356 25.36 -11.65 -28.10
C SER A 356 24.56 -10.38 -27.77
N SER A 357 25.33 -9.34 -27.57
CA SER A 357 24.87 -7.94 -27.54
C SER A 357 24.49 -7.54 -28.98
N GLU A 358 23.18 -7.41 -29.23
CA GLU A 358 22.69 -6.55 -30.31
C GLU A 358 21.30 -6.03 -29.92
N THR A 359 21.22 -4.72 -29.83
CA THR A 359 20.03 -3.91 -29.55
C THR A 359 19.12 -3.91 -30.79
N PRO A 360 17.86 -4.37 -30.70
CA PRO A 360 16.88 -4.09 -31.75
C PRO A 360 16.07 -2.82 -31.44
N PRO A 361 15.52 -2.13 -32.44
CA PRO A 361 14.89 -0.83 -32.33
C PRO A 361 13.52 -0.92 -31.63
N VAL A 362 13.24 0.16 -30.89
CA VAL A 362 11.99 0.43 -30.18
C VAL A 362 10.85 0.58 -31.20
N ASP A 363 9.92 -0.37 -31.21
CA ASP A 363 8.62 -0.20 -31.83
C ASP A 363 7.53 -0.17 -30.78
N ASP A 364 6.84 0.96 -30.73
CA ASP A 364 5.69 1.25 -29.89
C ASP A 364 4.47 0.40 -30.28
N LYS A 365 4.32 -0.74 -29.66
CA LYS A 365 3.05 -1.46 -29.46
C LYS A 365 3.30 -2.70 -28.60
N VAL A 366 3.58 -2.52 -27.32
CA VAL A 366 3.49 -3.63 -26.37
C VAL A 366 2.03 -3.76 -25.95
N THR A 367 1.24 -4.41 -26.78
CA THR A 367 0.05 -5.12 -26.31
C THR A 367 0.59 -6.24 -25.41
N ALA A 368 0.26 -6.19 -24.12
CA ALA A 368 0.61 -7.23 -23.17
C ALA A 368 0.04 -8.57 -23.64
N THR A 369 0.83 -9.30 -24.41
CA THR A 369 0.54 -10.70 -24.77
C THR A 369 0.77 -11.49 -23.49
N ILE A 370 -0.34 -11.80 -22.79
CA ILE A 370 -0.35 -12.81 -21.73
C ILE A 370 0.24 -14.07 -22.37
N ALA A 371 1.41 -14.50 -21.89
CA ALA A 371 2.04 -15.72 -22.36
C ALA A 371 1.11 -16.89 -22.03
N SER A 372 0.28 -17.32 -22.98
CA SER A 372 -0.56 -18.49 -22.83
C SER A 372 0.35 -19.71 -22.78
N SER A 373 0.45 -20.34 -21.60
CA SER A 373 1.21 -21.56 -21.45
C SER A 373 0.32 -22.74 -21.81
N LYS A 374 0.76 -23.60 -22.74
CA LYS A 374 0.08 -24.85 -23.07
C LYS A 374 0.25 -25.84 -21.92
N ARG A 375 -0.84 -26.41 -21.47
CA ARG A 375 -0.90 -27.44 -20.43
C ARG A 375 -1.77 -28.60 -20.88
N VAL A 376 -1.55 -29.75 -20.26
CA VAL A 376 -2.32 -30.97 -20.51
C VAL A 376 -3.11 -31.30 -19.25
N VAL A 377 -4.41 -31.54 -19.39
CA VAL A 377 -5.28 -32.06 -18.33
C VAL A 377 -5.80 -33.42 -18.72
N TRP A 378 -6.16 -34.21 -17.73
CA TRP A 378 -6.51 -35.61 -17.92
C TRP A 378 -7.98 -35.82 -17.55
N ILE A 379 -8.73 -36.44 -18.49
CA ILE A 379 -10.11 -36.84 -18.30
C ILE A 379 -10.23 -38.34 -18.39
N GLN A 380 -11.28 -38.86 -17.77
CA GLN A 380 -11.65 -40.27 -17.94
C GLN A 380 -12.41 -40.45 -19.25
N GLU A 381 -12.04 -41.42 -20.07
CA GLU A 381 -12.85 -41.82 -21.21
C GLU A 381 -14.09 -42.58 -20.76
N THR A 382 -15.26 -41.98 -20.95
CA THR A 382 -16.54 -42.69 -20.76
C THR A 382 -16.82 -43.52 -22.01
N LEU A 383 -17.18 -44.78 -21.85
CA LEU A 383 -17.48 -45.73 -22.95
C LEU A 383 -18.60 -45.24 -23.93
N GLY A 384 -19.21 -44.06 -23.68
CA GLY A 384 -20.20 -43.41 -24.52
C GLY A 384 -19.64 -42.64 -25.71
N ASP A 385 -18.41 -42.21 -25.70
CA ASP A 385 -17.84 -41.34 -26.73
C ASP A 385 -17.42 -42.04 -28.05
N ARG A 386 -17.38 -43.38 -28.02
CA ARG A 386 -17.11 -44.16 -29.23
C ARG A 386 -18.27 -44.23 -30.24
N ALA A 387 -19.50 -43.84 -29.80
CA ALA A 387 -20.68 -43.93 -30.65
C ALA A 387 -21.04 -42.62 -31.39
N SER A 388 -20.44 -41.47 -31.00
CA SER A 388 -20.82 -40.16 -31.57
C SER A 388 -20.02 -39.75 -32.81
N ALA A 389 -18.97 -40.53 -33.22
CA ALA A 389 -18.23 -40.24 -34.43
C ALA A 389 -18.85 -40.80 -35.71
N ALA A 390 -19.96 -41.53 -35.64
CA ALA A 390 -20.54 -42.26 -36.77
C ALA A 390 -22.00 -41.90 -37.17
N ASP A 391 -22.74 -41.03 -36.50
CA ASP A 391 -24.04 -40.63 -37.05
C ASP A 391 -24.50 -39.25 -36.55
N GLY A 392 -24.50 -38.30 -37.48
CA GLY A 392 -25.18 -37.02 -37.31
C GLY A 392 -26.71 -37.20 -37.44
N LYS A 393 -27.45 -37.08 -36.33
CA LYS A 393 -28.83 -36.62 -36.38
C LYS A 393 -29.36 -36.14 -35.03
N THR A 394 -29.74 -34.90 -35.05
CA THR A 394 -30.45 -34.08 -34.08
C THR A 394 -31.66 -34.74 -33.47
N THR A 395 -31.85 -34.64 -32.15
CA THR A 395 -33.17 -34.35 -31.57
C THR A 395 -33.01 -33.67 -30.20
N ALA A 396 -33.51 -32.47 -30.13
CA ALA A 396 -33.64 -31.69 -28.91
C ALA A 396 -34.76 -32.28 -28.04
N THR A 397 -34.54 -32.40 -26.74
CA THR A 397 -35.62 -32.43 -25.75
C THR A 397 -35.16 -31.69 -24.49
N SER A 398 -35.90 -30.68 -24.21
CA SER A 398 -35.87 -29.80 -23.06
C SER A 398 -36.16 -30.52 -21.75
N GLY A 399 -35.49 -30.11 -20.67
CA GLY A 399 -35.89 -30.48 -19.33
C GLY A 399 -34.85 -30.20 -18.29
N ILE A 400 -34.86 -28.98 -17.72
CA ILE A 400 -34.19 -28.63 -16.47
C ILE A 400 -34.87 -29.38 -15.31
N PRO A 401 -34.14 -29.91 -14.29
CA PRO A 401 -34.07 -29.14 -13.06
C PRO A 401 -32.67 -29.08 -12.41
N ALA A 402 -32.39 -27.91 -11.91
CA ALA A 402 -31.35 -27.66 -10.93
C ALA A 402 -31.63 -28.48 -9.67
N SER A 403 -30.67 -29.26 -9.22
CA SER A 403 -30.46 -29.53 -7.79
C SER A 403 -29.18 -30.31 -7.50
N THR A 404 -28.40 -29.74 -6.57
CA THR A 404 -27.53 -30.44 -5.62
C THR A 404 -26.38 -31.28 -6.19
N LEU A 405 -25.23 -30.64 -6.26
CA LEU A 405 -23.92 -31.27 -6.32
C LEU A 405 -23.69 -32.17 -5.09
N THR A 406 -23.95 -33.44 -5.26
CA THR A 406 -23.39 -34.50 -4.41
C THR A 406 -22.35 -35.20 -5.26
N THR A 407 -21.11 -34.73 -5.21
CA THR A 407 -19.97 -35.42 -5.81
C THR A 407 -19.76 -36.73 -5.05
N ASP A 408 -20.18 -37.84 -5.61
CA ASP A 408 -19.86 -39.15 -5.06
C ASP A 408 -18.38 -39.44 -5.32
N PRO A 409 -17.48 -39.46 -4.27
CA PRO A 409 -16.03 -39.51 -4.47
C PRO A 409 -15.48 -40.90 -4.82
N THR A 410 -16.34 -41.86 -5.27
CA THR A 410 -15.99 -43.26 -5.43
C THR A 410 -16.26 -43.86 -6.80
N LYS A 411 -16.19 -43.06 -7.87
CA LYS A 411 -16.31 -43.62 -9.23
C LYS A 411 -15.08 -44.48 -9.56
N ILE A 412 -15.28 -45.80 -9.75
CA ILE A 412 -14.23 -46.76 -10.11
C ILE A 412 -13.98 -46.65 -11.61
N LEU A 413 -12.75 -46.35 -12.00
CA LEU A 413 -12.31 -46.25 -13.39
C LEU A 413 -12.33 -47.59 -14.12
N THR A 414 -12.96 -47.61 -15.29
CA THR A 414 -12.94 -48.73 -16.26
C THR A 414 -12.39 -48.30 -17.63
N GLY A 415 -11.46 -47.36 -17.70
CA GLY A 415 -10.89 -46.88 -18.97
C GLY A 415 -9.51 -46.29 -18.82
N LYS A 416 -8.78 -46.15 -19.94
CA LYS A 416 -7.52 -45.39 -20.01
C LYS A 416 -7.83 -43.88 -19.99
N LEU A 417 -6.86 -43.10 -19.51
CA LEU A 417 -6.97 -41.65 -19.43
C LEU A 417 -6.71 -41.00 -20.81
N ARG A 418 -7.51 -39.98 -21.12
CA ARG A 418 -7.36 -39.16 -22.34
C ARG A 418 -6.76 -37.80 -21.94
N ALA A 419 -5.78 -37.36 -22.73
CA ALA A 419 -5.18 -36.04 -22.62
C ALA A 419 -6.00 -34.99 -23.38
N ILE A 420 -6.17 -33.82 -22.78
CA ILE A 420 -6.71 -32.64 -23.44
C ILE A 420 -5.69 -31.51 -23.31
N ASN A 421 -5.27 -30.97 -24.46
CA ASN A 421 -4.43 -29.80 -24.51
C ASN A 421 -5.27 -28.56 -24.28
N ILE A 422 -4.85 -27.72 -23.35
CA ILE A 422 -5.47 -26.44 -23.05
C ILE A 422 -4.43 -25.34 -23.04
N GLU A 423 -4.85 -24.14 -23.37
CA GLU A 423 -4.07 -22.94 -23.14
C GLU A 423 -4.62 -22.25 -21.92
N ILE A 424 -3.77 -22.04 -20.93
CA ILE A 424 -4.13 -21.42 -19.66
C ILE A 424 -3.76 -19.95 -19.67
N GLY A 425 -4.62 -19.15 -19.07
CA GLY A 425 -4.40 -17.72 -18.80
C GLY A 425 -4.12 -17.45 -17.34
N ASN A 426 -4.82 -16.48 -16.81
CA ASN A 426 -4.68 -16.04 -15.43
C ASN A 426 -5.18 -17.10 -14.43
N SER A 427 -4.53 -17.16 -13.28
CA SER A 427 -4.82 -18.13 -12.22
C SER A 427 -5.02 -17.42 -10.89
N ASP A 428 -5.92 -17.94 -10.07
CA ASP A 428 -5.98 -17.66 -8.65
C ASP A 428 -5.36 -18.83 -7.84
N TYR A 429 -5.54 -18.82 -6.51
CA TYR A 429 -5.00 -19.89 -5.65
C TYR A 429 -5.67 -21.26 -5.86
N GLN A 430 -6.88 -21.31 -6.44
CA GLN A 430 -7.70 -22.52 -6.58
C GLN A 430 -7.96 -22.91 -8.02
N PHE A 431 -8.18 -21.95 -8.91
CA PHE A 431 -8.59 -22.16 -10.28
C PHE A 431 -7.67 -21.40 -11.27
N THR A 432 -7.61 -21.91 -12.49
CA THR A 432 -6.95 -21.27 -13.63
C THR A 432 -7.93 -21.09 -14.78
N HIS A 433 -7.91 -19.93 -15.40
CA HIS A 433 -8.68 -19.61 -16.61
C HIS A 433 -8.22 -20.46 -17.80
N VAL A 434 -9.13 -21.06 -18.53
CA VAL A 434 -8.89 -21.75 -19.79
C VAL A 434 -9.21 -20.80 -20.93
N VAL A 435 -8.18 -20.38 -21.67
CA VAL A 435 -8.30 -19.46 -22.80
C VAL A 435 -8.78 -20.20 -24.05
N THR A 436 -8.14 -21.36 -24.34
CA THR A 436 -8.51 -22.25 -25.45
C THR A 436 -8.37 -23.71 -25.01
N GLY A 437 -9.24 -24.58 -25.54
CA GLY A 437 -9.20 -26.02 -25.24
C GLY A 437 -10.55 -26.68 -25.51
N ASP A 438 -10.53 -28.00 -25.70
CA ASP A 438 -11.75 -28.79 -25.92
C ASP A 438 -12.33 -29.29 -24.59
N LEU A 439 -12.64 -28.32 -23.69
CA LEU A 439 -13.28 -28.55 -22.40
C LEU A 439 -14.64 -27.90 -22.35
N LYS A 440 -15.58 -28.56 -21.67
CA LYS A 440 -16.93 -28.07 -21.44
C LYS A 440 -17.20 -27.92 -19.92
N PRO A 441 -18.07 -26.99 -19.53
CA PRO A 441 -18.53 -26.96 -18.15
C PRO A 441 -19.11 -28.31 -17.73
N GLY A 442 -18.69 -28.82 -16.58
CA GLY A 442 -19.11 -30.13 -16.07
C GLY A 442 -18.20 -31.30 -16.42
N ASP A 443 -17.17 -31.12 -17.27
CA ASP A 443 -16.20 -32.17 -17.53
C ASP A 443 -15.44 -32.56 -16.26
N GLU A 444 -15.28 -33.88 -16.04
CA GLU A 444 -14.62 -34.41 -14.85
C GLU A 444 -13.10 -34.57 -15.09
N LEU A 445 -12.30 -33.70 -14.48
CA LEU A 445 -10.84 -33.73 -14.54
C LEU A 445 -10.26 -34.55 -13.40
N ILE A 446 -9.15 -35.23 -13.64
CA ILE A 446 -8.44 -35.98 -12.62
C ILE A 446 -7.47 -35.07 -11.89
N VAL A 447 -7.59 -35.02 -10.57
CA VAL A 447 -6.78 -34.17 -9.67
C VAL A 447 -5.83 -34.97 -8.78
N GLY A 448 -5.92 -36.29 -8.78
CA GLY A 448 -5.06 -37.15 -7.95
C GLY A 448 -5.50 -38.58 -7.88
N VAL A 449 -4.69 -39.43 -7.26
CA VAL A 449 -4.99 -40.84 -6.98
C VAL A 449 -5.24 -41.01 -5.49
N LYS A 450 -6.31 -41.75 -5.14
CA LYS A 450 -6.55 -42.12 -3.74
C LYS A 450 -5.64 -43.31 -3.38
N PRO A 451 -4.80 -43.23 -2.34
CA PRO A 451 -3.94 -44.34 -1.95
C PRO A 451 -4.79 -45.60 -1.61
N LEU A 452 -4.33 -46.78 -2.06
CA LEU A 452 -4.92 -48.08 -1.73
C LEU A 452 -4.82 -48.28 -0.22
N GLY A 453 -5.95 -48.28 0.46
CA GLY A 453 -5.99 -48.62 1.89
C GLY A 453 -6.33 -47.49 2.87
N ALA A 454 -6.67 -46.30 2.43
CA ALA A 454 -7.25 -45.28 3.33
C ALA A 454 -8.75 -45.54 3.49
N PRO A 455 -9.28 -45.56 4.75
CA PRO A 455 -10.67 -45.81 5.05
C PRO A 455 -11.60 -44.74 4.50
#